data_d036b3e5091a489b9ebe8d68c69ed1d9
#
_entry.id   d036b3e5091a489b9ebe8d68c69ed1d9
#
_cell.length_a   1.000
_cell.length_b   1.000
_cell.length_c   1.000
_cell.angle_alpha   90.00
_cell.angle_beta   90.00
_cell.angle_gamma   90.00
#
_symmetry.space_group_name_H-M   'P 1'
#
loop_
_entity.id
_entity.type
_entity.pdbx_description
1 polymer ?
#
loop_
_entity_poly.entity_id
_entity_poly.type
_entity_poly.pdbx_seq_one_letter_code
_entity_poly.pdbx_strand_id
1 'polypeptide(L)'
;YSTDVLVGPSAPDWRERLRSKEISDEDILRIKRHCDKRGMVFLCTGHEERALEFLVREAGVPAIKIGSGEIENWPYLEIAAGYQLPVILSTGMYTLQQVTEAVDILKSNGCPSLAVLHCVSNYPAAPATVNLNAMSQIRKVFTGPVGYSDHTIGHAIMMAAVALGAQLIEKHLTIDVNV
;
A
#
# COMPACT_ATOMS: atom_id res chain seq x y z
N TYR A 1 -11.13 -4.37 -3.47
CA TYR A 1 -11.91 -3.77 -4.54
C TYR A 1 -13.29 -4.39 -4.58
N SER A 2 -14.35 -3.58 -4.50
CA SER A 2 -15.65 -4.02 -4.99
C SER A 2 -15.53 -4.22 -6.51
N THR A 3 -15.91 -5.39 -7.00
CA THR A 3 -15.85 -5.73 -8.44
C THR A 3 -16.71 -4.83 -9.31
N ASP A 4 -17.58 -4.02 -8.69
CA ASP A 4 -18.49 -3.12 -9.40
C ASP A 4 -17.82 -1.81 -9.83
N VAL A 5 -16.70 -1.44 -9.20
CA VAL A 5 -16.00 -0.16 -9.44
C VAL A 5 -14.96 -0.23 -10.56
N LEU A 6 -14.44 -1.39 -10.90
CA LEU A 6 -13.15 -1.49 -11.60
C LEU A 6 -13.20 -1.72 -13.10
N VAL A 7 -14.36 -1.82 -13.77
CA VAL A 7 -14.26 -2.34 -15.13
C VAL A 7 -15.19 -1.68 -16.13
N GLY A 8 -14.57 -1.03 -17.10
CA GLY A 8 -15.18 -0.82 -18.38
C GLY A 8 -15.58 -2.18 -19.04
N PRO A 9 -16.46 -2.16 -20.06
CA PRO A 9 -17.13 -3.37 -20.60
C PRO A 9 -16.21 -4.41 -21.27
N SER A 10 -14.91 -4.21 -21.30
CA SER A 10 -13.99 -4.98 -22.15
C SER A 10 -13.16 -6.09 -21.48
N ALA A 11 -13.39 -6.42 -20.18
CA ALA A 11 -12.61 -7.47 -19.54
C ALA A 11 -13.42 -8.35 -18.57
N PRO A 12 -14.31 -9.25 -19.06
CA PRO A 12 -15.05 -10.18 -18.21
C PRO A 12 -14.14 -11.10 -17.41
N ASP A 13 -13.02 -11.52 -17.94
CA ASP A 13 -12.01 -12.38 -17.29
C ASP A 13 -11.32 -11.68 -16.10
N TRP A 14 -11.13 -10.37 -16.16
CA TRP A 14 -10.52 -9.60 -15.09
C TRP A 14 -11.44 -9.44 -13.87
N ARG A 15 -12.74 -9.27 -14.09
CA ARG A 15 -13.76 -9.26 -13.02
C ARG A 15 -13.80 -10.56 -12.24
N GLU A 16 -13.80 -11.68 -12.96
CA GLU A 16 -13.85 -13.01 -12.34
C GLU A 16 -12.58 -13.28 -11.52
N ARG A 17 -11.42 -12.88 -12.03
CA ARG A 17 -10.16 -12.94 -11.29
C ARG A 17 -10.15 -12.07 -10.04
N LEU A 18 -10.76 -10.89 -10.07
CA LEU A 18 -10.88 -10.04 -8.88
C LEU A 18 -11.84 -10.64 -7.87
N ARG A 19 -13.00 -11.13 -8.32
CA ARG A 19 -13.97 -11.81 -7.44
C ARG A 19 -13.39 -13.02 -6.74
N SER A 20 -12.56 -13.79 -7.42
CA SER A 20 -11.91 -14.96 -6.81
C SER A 20 -10.93 -14.59 -5.68
N LYS A 21 -10.55 -13.32 -5.57
CA LYS A 21 -9.63 -12.80 -4.55
C LYS A 21 -10.31 -11.95 -3.50
N GLU A 22 -11.63 -11.74 -3.62
CA GLU A 22 -12.39 -11.01 -2.60
C GLU A 22 -12.37 -11.77 -1.29
N ILE A 23 -12.11 -11.06 -0.22
CA ILE A 23 -12.12 -11.58 1.14
C ILE A 23 -13.29 -10.92 1.87
N SER A 24 -14.15 -11.71 2.51
CA SER A 24 -15.28 -11.19 3.26
C SER A 24 -14.85 -10.42 4.51
N ASP A 25 -15.68 -9.51 4.97
CA ASP A 25 -15.46 -8.77 6.23
C ASP A 25 -15.23 -9.74 7.40
N GLU A 26 -15.98 -10.86 7.44
CA GLU A 26 -15.83 -11.90 8.47
C GLU A 26 -14.45 -12.57 8.39
N ASP A 27 -13.96 -12.89 7.19
CA ASP A 27 -12.62 -13.47 6.99
C ASP A 27 -11.52 -12.48 7.37
N ILE A 28 -11.67 -11.20 7.06
CA ILE A 28 -10.74 -10.15 7.49
C ILE A 28 -10.66 -10.13 9.01
N LEU A 29 -11.79 -10.12 9.72
CA LEU A 29 -11.81 -10.16 11.18
C LEU A 29 -11.23 -11.46 11.74
N ARG A 30 -11.41 -12.58 11.05
CA ARG A 30 -10.81 -13.87 11.43
C ARG A 30 -9.29 -13.83 11.31
N ILE A 31 -8.76 -13.28 10.21
CA ILE A 31 -7.32 -13.10 9.98
C ILE A 31 -6.76 -12.13 11.04
N LYS A 32 -7.44 -11.01 11.29
CA LYS A 32 -7.03 -10.05 12.32
C LYS A 32 -6.88 -10.72 13.69
N ARG A 33 -7.91 -11.46 14.13
CA ARG A 33 -7.84 -12.20 15.40
C ARG A 33 -6.71 -13.23 15.43
N HIS A 34 -6.39 -13.84 14.29
CA HIS A 34 -5.25 -14.76 14.20
C HIS A 34 -3.92 -14.04 14.35
N CYS A 35 -3.75 -12.90 13.70
CA CYS A 35 -2.57 -12.05 13.86
C CYS A 35 -2.37 -11.63 15.32
N ASP A 36 -3.43 -11.16 15.98
CA ASP A 36 -3.38 -10.74 17.39
C ASP A 36 -2.92 -11.87 18.32
N LYS A 37 -3.46 -13.08 18.11
CA LYS A 37 -3.03 -14.26 18.89
C LYS A 37 -1.56 -14.63 18.68
N ARG A 38 -0.97 -14.21 17.58
CA ARG A 38 0.43 -14.42 17.23
C ARG A 38 1.33 -13.23 17.58
N GLY A 39 0.78 -12.16 18.13
CA GLY A 39 1.52 -10.92 18.39
C GLY A 39 1.96 -10.20 17.10
N MET A 40 1.28 -10.43 15.98
CA MET A 40 1.55 -9.80 14.70
C MET A 40 0.61 -8.61 14.50
N VAL A 41 1.14 -7.51 13.99
CA VAL A 41 0.33 -6.38 13.57
C VAL A 41 -0.40 -6.72 12.28
N PHE A 42 -1.71 -6.59 12.27
CA PHE A 42 -2.53 -6.76 11.06
C PHE A 42 -2.71 -5.42 10.37
N LEU A 43 -2.42 -5.38 9.07
CA LEU A 43 -2.74 -4.27 8.16
C LEU A 43 -3.46 -4.82 6.94
N CYS A 44 -4.34 -4.01 6.38
CA CYS A 44 -5.03 -4.32 5.12
C CYS A 44 -5.23 -3.03 4.33
N THR A 45 -5.12 -3.09 3.01
CA THR A 45 -5.37 -1.95 2.14
C THR A 45 -6.86 -1.89 1.79
N GLY A 46 -7.53 -0.81 2.19
CA GLY A 46 -8.86 -0.46 1.69
C GLY A 46 -8.72 0.34 0.39
N HIS A 47 -9.49 0.00 -0.63
CA HIS A 47 -9.46 0.70 -1.92
C HIS A 47 -10.70 1.55 -2.18
N GLU A 48 -11.56 1.67 -1.19
CA GLU A 48 -12.77 2.48 -1.20
C GLU A 48 -13.11 2.93 0.23
N GLU A 49 -13.93 3.96 0.36
CA GLU A 49 -14.28 4.55 1.66
C GLU A 49 -14.90 3.55 2.62
N ARG A 50 -15.84 2.72 2.15
CA ARG A 50 -16.49 1.70 2.98
C ARG A 50 -15.50 0.68 3.52
N ALA A 51 -14.59 0.20 2.67
CA ALA A 51 -13.56 -0.75 3.09
C ALA A 51 -12.60 -0.11 4.11
N LEU A 52 -12.22 1.16 3.87
CA LEU A 52 -11.37 1.90 4.80
C LEU A 52 -12.08 2.11 6.15
N GLU A 53 -13.36 2.52 6.15
CA GLU A 53 -14.15 2.68 7.37
C GLU A 53 -14.24 1.37 8.16
N PHE A 54 -14.54 0.26 7.48
CA PHE A 54 -14.58 -1.06 8.11
C PHE A 54 -13.24 -1.44 8.74
N LEU A 55 -12.13 -1.24 8.02
CA LEU A 55 -10.79 -1.55 8.52
C LEU A 55 -10.44 -0.73 9.77
N VAL A 56 -10.81 0.54 9.79
CA VAL A 56 -10.52 1.42 10.91
C VAL A 56 -11.45 1.15 12.09
N ARG A 57 -12.77 1.09 11.86
CA ARG A 57 -13.77 1.07 12.94
C ARG A 57 -14.05 -0.34 13.47
N GLU A 58 -14.10 -1.35 12.59
CA GLU A 58 -14.47 -2.71 12.95
C GLU A 58 -13.23 -3.61 13.14
N ALA A 59 -12.30 -3.59 12.20
CA ALA A 59 -11.09 -4.38 12.31
C ALA A 59 -10.04 -3.75 13.24
N GLY A 60 -10.09 -2.44 13.49
CA GLY A 60 -9.21 -1.75 14.41
C GLY A 60 -7.74 -1.79 13.97
N VAL A 61 -7.46 -1.50 12.69
CA VAL A 61 -6.09 -1.45 12.19
C VAL A 61 -5.32 -0.29 12.84
N PRO A 62 -4.05 -0.48 13.23
CA PRO A 62 -3.27 0.56 13.88
C PRO A 62 -2.68 1.60 12.93
N ALA A 63 -2.76 1.37 11.62
CA ALA A 63 -2.31 2.26 10.57
C ALA A 63 -3.07 2.00 9.28
N ILE A 64 -3.14 2.98 8.40
CA ILE A 64 -3.77 2.89 7.09
C ILE A 64 -2.69 2.64 6.04
N LYS A 65 -2.87 1.60 5.21
CA LYS A 65 -2.04 1.35 4.03
C LYS A 65 -2.76 1.85 2.79
N ILE A 66 -2.09 2.72 2.04
CA ILE A 66 -2.58 3.26 0.76
C ILE A 66 -1.70 2.71 -0.37
N GLY A 67 -2.33 2.07 -1.34
CA GLY A 67 -1.65 1.51 -2.52
C GLY A 67 -1.32 2.57 -3.56
N SER A 68 -0.39 2.26 -4.48
CA SER A 68 -0.01 3.17 -5.57
C SER A 68 -1.16 3.46 -6.55
N GLY A 69 -2.18 2.61 -6.60
CA GLY A 69 -3.35 2.81 -7.45
C GLY A 69 -4.23 4.01 -7.06
N GLU A 70 -4.05 4.55 -5.85
CA GLU A 70 -4.75 5.75 -5.39
C GLU A 70 -4.06 7.06 -5.86
N ILE A 71 -3.24 7.00 -6.89
CA ILE A 71 -2.65 8.18 -7.53
C ILE A 71 -3.75 9.17 -7.94
N GLU A 72 -3.59 10.44 -7.56
CA GLU A 72 -4.55 11.53 -7.81
C GLU A 72 -5.96 11.33 -7.22
N ASN A 73 -6.18 10.30 -6.43
CA ASN A 73 -7.42 10.13 -5.67
C ASN A 73 -7.36 10.97 -4.37
N TRP A 74 -7.23 12.31 -4.56
CA TRP A 74 -7.07 13.25 -3.46
C TRP A 74 -8.19 13.17 -2.42
N PRO A 75 -9.48 13.04 -2.82
CA PRO A 75 -10.57 12.90 -1.84
C PRO A 75 -10.39 11.68 -0.93
N TYR A 76 -9.91 10.56 -1.47
CA TYR A 76 -9.63 9.37 -0.66
C TYR A 76 -8.49 9.60 0.35
N LEU A 77 -7.44 10.33 -0.05
CA LEU A 77 -6.34 10.67 0.84
C LEU A 77 -6.80 11.59 1.98
N GLU A 78 -7.67 12.55 1.70
CA GLU A 78 -8.28 13.45 2.71
C GLU A 78 -9.10 12.65 3.74
N ILE A 79 -9.95 11.74 3.26
CA ILE A 79 -10.73 10.84 4.12
C ILE A 79 -9.82 9.96 4.98
N ALA A 80 -8.78 9.36 4.38
CA ALA A 80 -7.83 8.52 5.09
C ALA A 80 -7.09 9.29 6.19
N ALA A 81 -6.65 10.52 5.90
CA ALA A 81 -6.01 11.40 6.88
C ALA A 81 -6.95 11.78 8.02
N GLY A 82 -8.25 11.99 7.72
CA GLY A 82 -9.28 12.36 8.68
C GLY A 82 -9.50 11.31 9.79
N TYR A 83 -9.11 10.07 9.59
CA TYR A 83 -9.12 9.06 10.66
C TYR A 83 -8.03 9.24 11.70
N GLN A 84 -7.06 10.14 11.46
CA GLN A 84 -5.97 10.46 12.38
C GLN A 84 -5.13 9.23 12.83
N LEU A 85 -4.98 8.27 11.94
CA LEU A 85 -4.09 7.12 12.10
C LEU A 85 -2.79 7.34 11.30
N PRO A 86 -1.69 6.69 11.69
CA PRO A 86 -0.49 6.61 10.85
C PRO A 86 -0.82 6.09 9.44
N VAL A 87 -0.17 6.65 8.42
CA VAL A 87 -0.37 6.25 7.02
C VAL A 87 0.93 5.71 6.42
N ILE A 88 0.82 4.63 5.66
CA ILE A 88 1.89 4.09 4.81
C ILE A 88 1.42 4.24 3.36
N LEU A 89 2.07 5.14 2.60
CA LEU A 89 1.74 5.44 1.21
C LEU A 89 2.74 4.80 0.26
N SER A 90 2.27 3.95 -0.66
CA SER A 90 3.08 3.44 -1.79
C SER A 90 2.94 4.34 -3.02
N THR A 91 4.05 4.59 -3.74
CA THR A 91 4.14 5.61 -4.79
C THR A 91 4.62 5.09 -6.14
N GLY A 92 4.38 3.82 -6.46
CA GLY A 92 4.90 3.18 -7.68
C GLY A 92 4.40 3.75 -9.00
N MET A 93 3.30 4.50 -8.97
CA MET A 93 2.70 5.14 -10.16
C MET A 93 2.81 6.67 -10.11
N TYR A 94 3.46 7.24 -9.08
CA TYR A 94 3.55 8.66 -8.84
C TYR A 94 4.80 9.27 -9.49
N THR A 95 4.66 10.47 -10.01
CA THR A 95 5.79 11.40 -10.21
C THR A 95 6.23 11.98 -8.87
N LEU A 96 7.44 12.55 -8.81
CA LEU A 96 7.91 13.18 -7.58
C LEU A 96 7.02 14.36 -7.14
N GLN A 97 6.44 15.08 -8.10
CA GLN A 97 5.48 16.15 -7.82
C GLN A 97 4.22 15.59 -7.14
N GLN A 98 3.64 14.52 -7.69
CA GLN A 98 2.45 13.88 -7.10
C GLN A 98 2.75 13.27 -5.71
N VAL A 99 3.98 12.80 -5.48
CA VAL A 99 4.39 12.40 -4.11
C VAL A 99 4.33 13.60 -3.16
N THR A 100 4.82 14.77 -3.58
CA THR A 100 4.77 15.99 -2.76
C THR A 100 3.32 16.38 -2.47
N GLU A 101 2.47 16.42 -3.50
CA GLU A 101 1.04 16.76 -3.37
C GLU A 101 0.32 15.79 -2.41
N ALA A 102 0.54 14.48 -2.56
CA ALA A 102 -0.05 13.47 -1.68
C ALA A 102 0.40 13.63 -0.21
N VAL A 103 1.69 13.90 0.00
CA VAL A 103 2.25 14.16 1.34
C VAL A 103 1.61 15.39 1.97
N ASP A 104 1.46 16.47 1.20
CA ASP A 104 0.88 17.72 1.68
C ASP A 104 -0.60 17.55 2.02
N ILE A 105 -1.36 16.83 1.19
CA ILE A 105 -2.78 16.52 1.44
C ILE A 105 -2.91 15.71 2.74
N LEU A 106 -2.17 14.62 2.87
CA LEU A 106 -2.24 13.78 4.07
C LEU A 106 -1.90 14.56 5.35
N LYS A 107 -0.83 15.36 5.32
CA LYS A 107 -0.42 16.16 6.47
C LYS A 107 -1.41 17.28 6.82
N SER A 108 -1.91 17.98 5.81
CA SER A 108 -2.86 19.09 6.00
C SER A 108 -4.21 18.63 6.54
N ASN A 109 -4.59 17.37 6.29
CA ASN A 109 -5.84 16.77 6.75
C ASN A 109 -5.70 15.93 8.04
N GLY A 110 -4.59 16.06 8.77
CA GLY A 110 -4.49 15.52 10.13
C GLY A 110 -3.78 14.17 10.27
N CYS A 111 -3.12 13.66 9.23
CA CYS A 111 -2.30 12.45 9.34
C CYS A 111 -1.17 12.66 10.37
N PRO A 112 -1.15 11.93 11.51
CA PRO A 112 -0.21 12.18 12.60
C PRO A 112 1.21 11.68 12.28
N SER A 113 1.33 10.67 11.44
CA SER A 113 2.59 10.05 11.03
C SER A 113 2.46 9.43 9.66
N LEU A 114 3.41 9.68 8.79
CA LEU A 114 3.42 9.21 7.40
C LEU A 114 4.74 8.53 7.08
N ALA A 115 4.67 7.37 6.43
CA ALA A 115 5.79 6.72 5.75
C ALA A 115 5.49 6.63 4.25
N VAL A 116 6.50 6.84 3.42
CA VAL A 116 6.39 6.75 1.96
C VAL A 116 7.24 5.60 1.44
N LEU A 117 6.64 4.71 0.64
CA LEU A 117 7.32 3.60 0.02
C LEU A 117 7.50 3.86 -1.49
N HIS A 118 8.75 3.84 -1.95
CA HIS A 118 9.01 3.62 -3.37
C HIS A 118 8.59 2.22 -3.76
N CYS A 119 8.01 2.05 -4.94
CA CYS A 119 7.74 0.73 -5.52
C CYS A 119 7.63 0.81 -7.05
N VAL A 120 7.58 -0.34 -7.69
CA VAL A 120 7.26 -0.50 -9.12
C VAL A 120 6.02 -1.36 -9.23
N SER A 121 4.96 -0.83 -9.88
CA SER A 121 3.64 -1.49 -9.96
C SER A 121 3.57 -2.55 -11.07
N ASN A 122 4.63 -3.37 -11.20
CA ASN A 122 4.68 -4.58 -12.02
C ASN A 122 4.84 -5.81 -11.14
N TYR A 123 4.17 -6.91 -11.49
CA TYR A 123 4.14 -8.14 -10.70
C TYR A 123 4.43 -9.37 -11.57
N PRO A 124 5.66 -9.95 -11.54
CA PRO A 124 6.84 -9.45 -10.81
C PRO A 124 7.50 -8.25 -11.51
N ALA A 125 8.19 -7.40 -10.73
CA ALA A 125 9.00 -6.32 -11.26
C ALA A 125 10.37 -6.87 -11.73
N ALA A 126 10.83 -6.44 -12.91
CA ALA A 126 12.17 -6.76 -13.36
C ALA A 126 13.21 -5.93 -12.57
N PRO A 127 14.31 -6.52 -12.07
CA PRO A 127 15.33 -5.79 -11.32
C PRO A 127 15.84 -4.52 -12.01
N ALA A 128 15.96 -4.54 -13.32
CA ALA A 128 16.42 -3.40 -14.13
C ALA A 128 15.45 -2.20 -14.12
N THR A 129 14.19 -2.39 -13.75
CA THR A 129 13.16 -1.33 -13.71
C THR A 129 12.98 -0.71 -12.32
N VAL A 130 13.59 -1.27 -11.29
CA VAL A 130 13.32 -0.91 -9.89
C VAL A 130 13.76 0.50 -9.53
N ASN A 131 14.92 0.96 -10.03
CA ASN A 131 15.45 2.30 -9.77
C ASN A 131 15.41 2.71 -8.28
N LEU A 132 16.13 2.01 -7.41
CA LEU A 132 16.19 2.30 -5.97
C LEU A 132 16.64 3.74 -5.64
N ASN A 133 17.28 4.45 -6.58
CA ASN A 133 17.62 5.87 -6.43
C ASN A 133 16.38 6.76 -6.26
N ALA A 134 15.21 6.30 -6.65
CA ALA A 134 13.95 7.03 -6.41
C ALA A 134 13.72 7.29 -4.91
N MET A 135 14.15 6.39 -4.02
CA MET A 135 14.07 6.64 -2.56
C MET A 135 14.85 7.89 -2.16
N SER A 136 16.02 8.13 -2.76
CA SER A 136 16.80 9.33 -2.48
C SER A 136 16.13 10.60 -3.01
N GLN A 137 15.38 10.52 -4.10
CA GLN A 137 14.61 11.67 -4.60
C GLN A 137 13.41 11.96 -3.70
N ILE A 138 12.71 10.93 -3.25
CA ILE A 138 11.60 11.08 -2.28
C ILE A 138 12.12 11.78 -0.99
N ARG A 139 13.29 11.41 -0.48
CA ARG A 139 13.88 12.05 0.72
C ARG A 139 14.21 13.54 0.54
N LYS A 140 14.30 14.05 -0.69
CA LYS A 140 14.48 15.49 -0.92
C LYS A 140 13.20 16.29 -0.70
N VAL A 141 12.06 15.67 -0.87
CA VAL A 141 10.73 16.33 -0.76
C VAL A 141 9.95 15.87 0.47
N PHE A 142 10.42 14.82 1.14
CA PHE A 142 9.75 14.24 2.30
C PHE A 142 10.76 13.90 3.41
N THR A 143 10.55 14.43 4.61
CA THR A 143 11.47 14.27 5.76
C THR A 143 11.14 13.09 6.68
N GLY A 144 10.02 12.39 6.45
CA GLY A 144 9.62 11.21 7.22
C GLY A 144 10.30 9.92 6.73
N PRO A 145 9.88 8.78 7.31
CA PRO A 145 10.40 7.47 6.92
C PRO A 145 10.15 7.14 5.46
N VAL A 146 11.22 6.77 4.74
CA VAL A 146 11.16 6.30 3.36
C VAL A 146 11.58 4.85 3.29
N GLY A 147 10.76 4.03 2.63
CA GLY A 147 10.99 2.60 2.46
C GLY A 147 10.81 2.13 1.03
N TYR A 148 10.73 0.82 0.87
CA TYR A 148 10.58 0.16 -0.41
C TYR A 148 9.56 -0.96 -0.35
N SER A 149 8.60 -0.97 -1.28
CA SER A 149 7.68 -2.07 -1.52
C SER A 149 8.19 -2.89 -2.71
N ASP A 150 8.64 -4.11 -2.41
CA ASP A 150 9.38 -4.97 -3.34
C ASP A 150 8.47 -5.97 -4.05
N HIS A 151 8.35 -5.84 -5.36
CA HIS A 151 7.63 -6.77 -6.24
C HIS A 151 8.57 -7.65 -7.09
N THR A 152 9.88 -7.64 -6.81
CA THR A 152 10.84 -8.50 -7.51
C THR A 152 10.82 -9.92 -6.95
N ILE A 153 11.31 -10.88 -7.74
CA ILE A 153 11.55 -12.25 -7.26
C ILE A 153 12.87 -12.27 -6.45
N GLY A 154 12.88 -13.04 -5.37
CA GLY A 154 14.04 -13.19 -4.50
C GLY A 154 14.22 -12.02 -3.52
N HIS A 155 15.41 -11.87 -2.94
CA HIS A 155 15.67 -10.94 -1.83
C HIS A 155 16.73 -9.88 -2.14
N ALA A 156 17.45 -10.00 -3.27
CA ALA A 156 18.59 -9.14 -3.58
C ALA A 156 18.23 -7.66 -3.62
N ILE A 157 17.11 -7.31 -4.26
CA ILE A 157 16.67 -5.91 -4.38
C ILE A 157 16.21 -5.36 -3.03
N MET A 158 15.47 -6.14 -2.26
CA MET A 158 15.08 -5.77 -0.89
C MET A 158 16.30 -5.49 0.00
N MET A 159 17.32 -6.35 -0.05
CA MET A 159 18.56 -6.16 0.70
C MET A 159 19.31 -4.91 0.24
N ALA A 160 19.36 -4.65 -1.07
CA ALA A 160 19.93 -3.43 -1.62
C ALA A 160 19.17 -2.17 -1.16
N ALA A 161 17.83 -2.22 -1.12
CA ALA A 161 17.02 -1.12 -0.60
C ALA A 161 17.34 -0.81 0.87
N VAL A 162 17.50 -1.85 1.71
CA VAL A 162 17.93 -1.67 3.12
C VAL A 162 19.32 -1.06 3.20
N ALA A 163 20.28 -1.52 2.40
CA ALA A 163 21.63 -0.95 2.34
C ALA A 163 21.64 0.52 1.89
N LEU A 164 20.65 0.93 1.08
CA LEU A 164 20.41 2.31 0.67
C LEU A 164 19.54 3.11 1.66
N GLY A 165 19.31 2.55 2.86
CA GLY A 165 18.63 3.21 3.96
C GLY A 165 17.11 3.14 3.92
N ALA A 166 16.50 2.13 3.29
CA ALA A 166 15.07 1.88 3.45
C ALA A 166 14.74 1.60 4.92
N GLN A 167 13.77 2.33 5.47
CA GLN A 167 13.35 2.20 6.87
C GLN A 167 12.16 1.26 7.04
N LEU A 168 11.42 1.01 5.96
CA LEU A 168 10.34 0.02 5.87
C LEU A 168 10.57 -0.82 4.61
N ILE A 169 10.25 -2.10 4.73
CA ILE A 169 10.20 -3.02 3.59
C ILE A 169 8.83 -3.69 3.58
N GLU A 170 8.20 -3.67 2.42
CA GLU A 170 7.00 -4.44 2.12
C GLU A 170 7.35 -5.48 1.05
N LYS A 171 6.89 -6.72 1.21
CA LYS A 171 7.17 -7.78 0.25
C LYS A 171 6.08 -8.84 0.24
N HIS A 172 5.78 -9.36 -0.95
CA HIS A 172 4.93 -10.52 -1.11
C HIS A 172 5.53 -11.76 -0.44
N LEU A 173 4.68 -12.51 0.23
CA LEU A 173 5.01 -13.79 0.85
C LEU A 173 4.11 -14.87 0.24
N THR A 174 4.68 -16.03 -0.06
CA THR A 174 3.93 -17.23 -0.43
C THR A 174 4.45 -18.43 0.35
N ILE A 175 3.58 -19.40 0.57
CA ILE A 175 3.94 -20.72 1.14
C ILE A 175 4.32 -21.73 0.05
N ASP A 176 4.02 -21.42 -1.21
CA ASP A 176 4.40 -22.22 -2.37
C ASP A 176 4.80 -21.30 -3.52
N VAL A 177 6.06 -21.43 -3.98
CA VAL A 177 6.61 -20.61 -5.06
C VAL A 177 6.13 -21.02 -6.46
N ASN A 178 5.40 -22.14 -6.57
CA ASN A 178 4.90 -22.67 -7.83
C ASN A 178 3.43 -22.31 -8.11
N VAL A 179 2.79 -21.52 -7.25
CA VAL A 179 1.41 -21.00 -7.40
C VAL A 179 1.40 -19.51 -7.53
#